data_351115a8ed9f529b28d451faadb22968
#
_entry.id   351115a8ed9f529b28d451faadb22968
#
_cell.length_a   1.000
_cell.length_b   1.000
_cell.length_c   1.000
_cell.angle_alpha   90.00
_cell.angle_beta   90.00
_cell.angle_gamma   90.00
#
_symmetry.space_group_name_H-M   'P 1'
#
loop_
_entity.id
_entity.type
_entity.pdbx_description
1 polymer ?
#
loop_
_entity_poly.entity_id
_entity_poly.type
_entity_poly.pdbx_seq_one_letter_code
_entity_poly.pdbx_strand_id
1 'polypeptide(L)'
;MRHGKVFIAAIRSAGRKPTWLSRLLVISLIWPLVSMACSIGVLDQDDPLFAAPSGGGQWTPTAGISIPEESIATTPDPNLPSATTTPAAASEPGVPAPAAAENTPLLYYTQAGDTLPVVAVRFDVQPEEITSPLVLPETSLLQPGTLLIIPRRLANTTSATRLLPDSELVYSPSSIDFDIEAYVSQAGGYLSQYREWLGTTQWTSGAEIVARVGLENSINPRLLLALLEYQSGWVYGQPDNAMQEDYPLGMIDLSKAGLYAQLVWTVNHLSIGYYGWREGTMTEIQFRDGVTARLAPDLNAGTVALQYYLAQVYDTTGWVQALDAENGLAPTFERLFGNPWVRAMDVEPLYPPDLTQPPIILPFLIGQAWSYTGGPHGAWEHDGAR
;
A
#
# COMPACT_ATOMS: atom_id res chain seq x y z
N MET A 1 43.57 -4.20 -69.84
CA MET A 1 44.49 -3.03 -69.92
C MET A 1 44.29 -2.18 -68.66
N ARG A 2 45.45 -1.89 -68.02
CA ARG A 2 45.76 -0.87 -66.97
C ARG A 2 45.07 -1.01 -65.58
N HIS A 3 45.97 -1.40 -64.68
CA HIS A 3 45.95 -1.35 -63.25
C HIS A 3 45.90 0.09 -62.70
N GLY A 4 45.18 0.37 -61.67
CA GLY A 4 45.32 1.55 -60.83
C GLY A 4 45.44 1.10 -59.38
N LYS A 5 46.64 1.12 -58.80
CA LYS A 5 46.91 0.91 -57.36
C LYS A 5 46.65 2.22 -56.61
N VAL A 6 45.85 2.19 -55.60
CA VAL A 6 45.71 3.29 -54.63
C VAL A 6 46.46 2.92 -53.35
N PHE A 7 47.44 3.76 -52.99
CA PHE A 7 48.27 3.73 -51.80
C PHE A 7 47.39 4.21 -50.58
N ILE A 8 47.29 3.41 -49.50
CA ILE A 8 46.78 3.87 -48.20
C ILE A 8 48.00 4.17 -47.33
N ALA A 9 48.18 5.46 -46.97
CA ALA A 9 49.18 5.91 -46.03
C ALA A 9 48.65 5.67 -44.57
N ALA A 10 49.41 4.89 -43.80
CA ALA A 10 49.21 4.66 -42.41
C ALA A 10 49.73 5.83 -41.56
N ILE A 11 48.83 6.53 -40.88
CA ILE A 11 49.20 7.52 -39.86
C ILE A 11 49.37 6.79 -38.53
N ARG A 12 50.61 6.68 -38.05
CA ARG A 12 50.94 6.25 -36.67
C ARG A 12 50.70 7.40 -35.72
N SER A 13 49.68 7.31 -34.87
CA SER A 13 49.52 8.19 -33.70
C SER A 13 50.33 7.62 -32.54
N ALA A 14 51.30 8.39 -32.04
CA ALA A 14 52.09 8.04 -30.87
C ALA A 14 51.26 8.19 -29.60
N GLY A 15 50.95 7.08 -28.94
CA GLY A 15 50.29 7.06 -27.65
C GLY A 15 51.21 7.53 -26.53
N ARG A 16 50.92 8.69 -25.93
CA ARG A 16 51.51 9.10 -24.64
C ARG A 16 50.74 8.41 -23.50
N LYS A 17 51.44 7.55 -22.75
CA LYS A 17 50.95 6.97 -21.51
C LYS A 17 50.86 8.06 -20.45
N PRO A 18 49.75 8.25 -19.73
CA PRO A 18 49.67 9.19 -18.61
C PRO A 18 50.50 8.64 -17.44
N THR A 19 51.38 9.48 -16.90
CA THR A 19 52.23 9.14 -15.75
C THR A 19 51.42 9.10 -14.47
N TRP A 20 51.73 8.16 -13.59
CA TRP A 20 51.07 7.87 -12.30
C TRP A 20 50.96 9.08 -11.35
N LEU A 21 51.74 10.10 -11.51
CA LEU A 21 51.70 11.35 -10.76
C LEU A 21 50.43 12.19 -10.97
N SER A 22 49.75 12.08 -12.11
CA SER A 22 48.50 12.79 -12.34
C SER A 22 47.28 12.16 -11.60
N ARG A 23 47.38 10.90 -11.19
CA ARG A 23 46.34 10.21 -10.43
C ARG A 23 46.37 10.51 -8.93
N LEU A 24 47.54 10.85 -8.38
CA LEU A 24 47.68 11.22 -6.97
C LEU A 24 47.17 12.64 -6.68
N LEU A 25 47.23 13.56 -7.65
CA LEU A 25 46.75 14.94 -7.45
C LEU A 25 45.20 15.06 -7.45
N VAL A 26 44.52 14.16 -8.13
CA VAL A 26 43.02 14.13 -8.12
C VAL A 26 42.48 13.56 -6.82
N ILE A 27 43.16 12.58 -6.21
CA ILE A 27 42.72 11.94 -4.96
C ILE A 27 42.95 12.89 -3.77
N SER A 28 43.99 13.75 -3.79
CA SER A 28 44.27 14.69 -2.69
C SER A 28 43.33 15.90 -2.65
N LEU A 29 42.60 16.20 -3.74
CA LEU A 29 41.65 17.32 -3.80
C LEU A 29 40.19 16.92 -3.40
N ILE A 30 39.88 15.62 -3.37
CA ILE A 30 38.53 15.13 -3.02
C ILE A 30 38.40 14.87 -1.53
N TRP A 31 39.50 14.61 -0.79
CA TRP A 31 39.46 14.28 0.64
C TRP A 31 39.00 15.40 1.58
N PRO A 32 39.26 16.69 1.36
CA PRO A 32 38.75 17.75 2.27
C PRO A 32 37.30 18.15 2.05
N LEU A 33 36.60 17.67 0.99
CA LEU A 33 35.21 17.99 0.70
C LEU A 33 34.21 17.02 1.40
N VAL A 34 34.68 15.86 1.87
CA VAL A 34 33.83 14.85 2.52
C VAL A 34 33.77 15.06 4.05
N SER A 35 34.66 15.85 4.63
CA SER A 35 34.72 16.06 6.09
C SER A 35 33.91 17.26 6.60
N MET A 36 33.07 17.90 5.76
CA MET A 36 32.30 19.08 6.17
C MET A 36 30.78 18.85 6.29
N ALA A 37 30.33 17.61 6.31
CA ALA A 37 28.89 17.27 6.34
C ALA A 37 28.47 16.48 7.59
N CYS A 38 29.01 16.77 8.77
CA CYS A 38 28.46 16.26 10.03
C CYS A 38 28.69 17.27 11.15
N SER A 39 27.95 18.39 11.10
CA SER A 39 27.61 19.14 12.31
C SER A 39 26.10 19.02 12.51
N ILE A 40 25.68 17.91 13.09
CA ILE A 40 24.33 17.77 13.67
C ILE A 40 24.33 18.66 14.89
N GLY A 41 23.48 19.70 14.86
CA GLY A 41 23.25 20.58 16.00
C GLY A 41 22.82 19.73 17.22
N VAL A 42 23.50 19.96 18.33
CA VAL A 42 23.07 19.49 19.65
C VAL A 42 21.72 20.15 19.92
N LEU A 43 20.66 19.33 19.98
CA LEU A 43 19.33 19.79 20.40
C LEU A 43 19.43 20.21 21.86
N ASP A 44 18.99 21.43 22.10
CA ASP A 44 18.92 22.06 23.43
C ASP A 44 18.03 21.22 24.35
N GLN A 45 18.52 20.86 25.51
CA GLN A 45 17.87 19.96 26.49
C GLN A 45 16.71 20.64 27.25
N ASP A 46 16.38 21.90 26.93
CA ASP A 46 15.35 22.70 27.61
C ASP A 46 14.01 22.78 26.85
N ASP A 47 13.72 21.88 25.91
CA ASP A 47 12.43 21.85 25.21
C ASP A 47 11.33 21.26 26.14
N PRO A 48 10.23 22.04 26.42
CA PRO A 48 9.17 21.62 27.35
C PRO A 48 8.37 20.37 26.93
N LEU A 49 8.62 19.82 25.75
CA LEU A 49 8.00 18.58 25.28
C LEU A 49 8.55 17.30 25.96
N PHE A 50 9.63 17.39 26.75
CA PHE A 50 10.27 16.26 27.42
C PHE A 50 10.15 16.25 28.94
N ALA A 51 9.29 17.05 29.53
CA ALA A 51 9.04 17.03 30.97
C ALA A 51 8.31 15.73 31.37
N ALA A 52 9.03 14.82 32.04
CA ALA A 52 8.44 13.61 32.59
C ALA A 52 7.46 13.95 33.74
N PRO A 53 6.27 13.32 33.79
CA PRO A 53 5.37 13.51 34.95
C PRO A 53 5.96 12.83 36.18
N SER A 54 6.22 13.63 37.22
CA SER A 54 6.61 13.18 38.55
C SER A 54 5.40 12.62 39.30
N GLY A 55 5.23 11.27 39.23
CA GLY A 55 4.21 10.57 40.00
C GLY A 55 4.69 9.15 40.29
N GLY A 56 5.29 8.94 41.47
CA GLY A 56 5.69 7.63 41.96
C GLY A 56 4.48 6.78 42.33
N GLY A 57 4.15 5.81 41.49
CA GLY A 57 3.19 4.74 41.81
C GLY A 57 3.91 3.39 41.83
N GLN A 58 3.95 2.75 42.97
CA GLN A 58 4.49 1.41 43.19
C GLN A 58 3.51 0.37 42.61
N TRP A 59 3.96 -0.43 41.64
CA TRP A 59 3.16 -1.49 41.05
C TRP A 59 3.48 -2.83 41.71
N THR A 60 2.47 -3.50 42.25
CA THR A 60 2.53 -4.90 42.70
C THR A 60 1.98 -5.81 41.58
N PRO A 61 2.64 -6.93 41.25
CA PRO A 61 2.13 -7.85 40.25
C PRO A 61 0.95 -8.65 40.80
N THR A 62 -0.19 -8.57 40.08
CA THR A 62 -1.38 -9.38 40.37
C THR A 62 -1.26 -10.74 39.66
N ALA A 63 -1.55 -11.80 40.45
CA ALA A 63 -1.51 -13.20 40.06
C ALA A 63 -2.48 -13.53 38.93
N GLY A 64 -2.10 -14.50 38.09
CA GLY A 64 -2.83 -14.95 36.91
C GLY A 64 -4.27 -15.43 37.18
N ILE A 65 -5.16 -15.06 36.30
CA ILE A 65 -6.54 -15.53 36.24
C ILE A 65 -6.59 -16.70 35.26
N SER A 66 -6.97 -17.87 35.78
CA SER A 66 -7.30 -19.06 35.00
C SER A 66 -8.71 -18.92 34.44
N ILE A 67 -8.88 -19.05 33.14
CA ILE A 67 -10.16 -19.03 32.45
C ILE A 67 -10.72 -20.47 32.43
N PRO A 68 -11.95 -20.74 32.88
CA PRO A 68 -12.59 -22.03 32.69
C PRO A 68 -13.08 -22.17 31.25
N GLU A 69 -12.79 -23.30 30.67
CA GLU A 69 -13.25 -23.74 29.34
C GLU A 69 -14.72 -24.20 29.48
N GLU A 70 -15.69 -23.38 29.06
CA GLU A 70 -17.07 -23.77 28.98
C GLU A 70 -17.54 -23.86 27.53
N SER A 71 -17.77 -25.09 27.12
CA SER A 71 -18.20 -25.49 25.78
C SER A 71 -19.66 -25.14 25.59
N ILE A 72 -20.01 -24.13 24.80
CA ILE A 72 -21.37 -23.81 24.40
C ILE A 72 -21.60 -24.31 22.97
N ALA A 73 -22.31 -25.44 22.86
CA ALA A 73 -22.89 -25.89 21.62
C ALA A 73 -24.16 -25.05 21.30
N THR A 74 -24.08 -24.22 20.26
CA THR A 74 -25.25 -23.52 19.74
C THR A 74 -25.86 -24.32 18.59
N THR A 75 -27.05 -24.80 18.78
CA THR A 75 -27.94 -25.39 17.77
C THR A 75 -28.49 -24.26 16.89
N PRO A 76 -28.58 -24.40 15.56
CA PRO A 76 -29.17 -23.37 14.69
C PRO A 76 -30.70 -23.32 14.86
N ASP A 77 -31.22 -22.10 14.99
CA ASP A 77 -32.66 -21.80 15.00
C ASP A 77 -33.23 -21.88 13.57
N PRO A 78 -34.26 -22.67 13.28
CA PRO A 78 -34.78 -22.86 11.93
C PRO A 78 -35.74 -21.76 11.42
N ASN A 79 -35.85 -20.60 12.11
CA ASN A 79 -36.87 -19.59 11.77
C ASN A 79 -36.31 -18.24 11.32
N LEU A 80 -35.10 -18.18 10.74
CA LEU A 80 -34.65 -16.94 10.06
C LEU A 80 -35.18 -16.91 8.61
N PRO A 81 -35.86 -15.83 8.18
CA PRO A 81 -36.34 -15.73 6.81
C PRO A 81 -35.17 -15.55 5.86
N SER A 82 -35.05 -16.43 4.87
CA SER A 82 -34.11 -16.33 3.75
C SER A 82 -34.29 -15.01 3.01
N ALA A 83 -33.21 -14.26 2.87
CA ALA A 83 -33.17 -13.09 2.01
C ALA A 83 -33.35 -13.53 0.55
N THR A 84 -34.46 -13.13 -0.04
CA THR A 84 -34.77 -13.35 -1.46
C THR A 84 -33.89 -12.44 -2.29
N THR A 85 -32.98 -13.02 -3.06
CA THR A 85 -32.21 -12.29 -4.08
C THR A 85 -33.17 -11.86 -5.21
N THR A 86 -33.41 -10.57 -5.32
CA THR A 86 -34.09 -9.97 -6.46
C THR A 86 -33.15 -9.95 -7.67
N PRO A 87 -33.54 -10.47 -8.85
CA PRO A 87 -32.69 -10.36 -10.04
C PRO A 87 -32.55 -8.90 -10.47
N ALA A 88 -31.34 -8.51 -10.83
CA ALA A 88 -31.07 -7.20 -11.39
C ALA A 88 -31.93 -6.93 -12.63
N ALA A 89 -32.77 -5.90 -12.58
CA ALA A 89 -33.53 -5.42 -13.73
C ALA A 89 -32.58 -4.74 -14.72
N ALA A 90 -32.67 -5.13 -15.99
CA ALA A 90 -31.98 -4.50 -17.09
C ALA A 90 -32.28 -3.00 -17.14
N SER A 91 -31.25 -2.17 -17.22
CA SER A 91 -31.35 -0.73 -17.35
C SER A 91 -31.93 -0.34 -18.68
N GLU A 92 -33.10 0.28 -18.71
CA GLU A 92 -33.63 0.98 -19.87
C GLU A 92 -32.84 2.28 -20.11
N PRO A 93 -32.55 2.66 -21.40
CA PRO A 93 -31.86 3.90 -21.70
C PRO A 93 -32.83 5.10 -21.65
N GLY A 94 -32.55 6.07 -20.80
CA GLY A 94 -32.99 7.44 -21.01
C GLY A 94 -34.05 8.04 -20.10
N VAL A 95 -33.85 8.00 -18.80
CA VAL A 95 -34.42 9.05 -17.92
C VAL A 95 -33.24 9.72 -17.21
N PRO A 96 -33.03 11.06 -17.31
CA PRO A 96 -32.05 11.74 -16.49
C PRO A 96 -32.42 11.48 -15.02
N ALA A 97 -31.49 10.93 -14.25
CA ALA A 97 -31.67 10.81 -12.81
C ALA A 97 -32.06 12.19 -12.27
N PRO A 98 -33.09 12.31 -11.43
CA PRO A 98 -33.42 13.59 -10.82
C PRO A 98 -32.20 14.08 -10.07
N ALA A 99 -31.77 15.33 -10.34
CA ALA A 99 -30.71 15.97 -9.59
C ALA A 99 -31.03 15.81 -8.13
N ALA A 100 -30.19 15.07 -7.40
CA ALA A 100 -30.37 14.86 -5.97
C ALA A 100 -30.48 16.26 -5.34
N ALA A 101 -31.58 16.52 -4.63
CA ALA A 101 -31.80 17.80 -3.99
C ALA A 101 -30.58 18.11 -3.11
N GLU A 102 -29.98 19.30 -3.28
CA GLU A 102 -28.73 19.74 -2.62
C GLU A 102 -28.75 19.61 -1.07
N ASN A 103 -29.91 19.34 -0.47
CA ASN A 103 -30.13 19.19 0.97
C ASN A 103 -30.42 17.77 1.46
N THR A 104 -30.34 16.74 0.60
CA THR A 104 -30.59 15.38 1.06
C THR A 104 -29.35 14.85 1.78
N PRO A 105 -29.43 14.44 3.05
CA PRO A 105 -28.29 13.89 3.77
C PRO A 105 -27.85 12.57 3.15
N LEU A 106 -26.58 12.24 3.32
CA LEU A 106 -25.99 10.97 2.95
C LEU A 106 -26.19 9.97 4.09
N LEU A 107 -26.54 8.73 3.73
CA LEU A 107 -26.57 7.60 4.65
C LEU A 107 -25.26 6.82 4.46
N TYR A 108 -24.45 6.79 5.53
CA TYR A 108 -23.18 6.08 5.53
C TYR A 108 -23.23 4.96 6.57
N TYR A 109 -22.82 3.78 6.18
CA TYR A 109 -22.62 2.66 7.09
C TYR A 109 -21.14 2.53 7.41
N THR A 110 -20.79 2.65 8.68
CA THR A 110 -19.39 2.62 9.13
C THR A 110 -18.69 1.34 8.71
N GLN A 111 -17.40 1.48 8.41
CA GLN A 111 -16.51 0.39 8.06
C GLN A 111 -15.61 0.02 9.24
N ALA A 112 -15.00 -1.16 9.19
CA ALA A 112 -14.04 -1.58 10.21
C ALA A 112 -12.88 -0.59 10.32
N GLY A 113 -12.62 -0.10 11.53
CA GLY A 113 -11.58 0.88 11.82
C GLY A 113 -11.98 2.34 11.65
N ASP A 114 -13.24 2.64 11.34
CA ASP A 114 -13.72 4.01 11.34
C ASP A 114 -13.76 4.61 12.76
N THR A 115 -13.42 5.88 12.84
CA THR A 115 -13.66 6.73 14.02
C THR A 115 -14.46 7.96 13.60
N LEU A 116 -15.20 8.54 14.51
CA LEU A 116 -16.06 9.70 14.20
C LEU A 116 -15.24 10.88 13.62
N PRO A 117 -14.07 11.27 14.16
CA PRO A 117 -13.27 12.35 13.59
C PRO A 117 -12.79 12.07 12.17
N VAL A 118 -12.37 10.84 11.87
CA VAL A 118 -11.89 10.46 10.52
C VAL A 118 -13.02 10.48 9.50
N VAL A 119 -14.19 9.95 9.85
CA VAL A 119 -15.37 10.02 8.99
C VAL A 119 -15.74 11.48 8.72
N ALA A 120 -15.74 12.34 9.73
CA ALA A 120 -16.03 13.77 9.56
C ALA A 120 -15.09 14.44 8.55
N VAL A 121 -13.77 14.17 8.63
CA VAL A 121 -12.77 14.69 7.68
C VAL A 121 -13.03 14.17 6.26
N ARG A 122 -13.36 12.90 6.09
CA ARG A 122 -13.64 12.32 4.76
C ARG A 122 -14.83 12.97 4.09
N PHE A 123 -15.88 13.27 4.85
CA PHE A 123 -17.12 13.88 4.37
C PHE A 123 -17.11 15.41 4.36
N ASP A 124 -16.01 16.04 4.81
CA ASP A 124 -15.86 17.50 4.92
C ASP A 124 -16.93 18.14 5.80
N VAL A 125 -17.18 17.55 6.96
CA VAL A 125 -18.13 18.01 7.99
C VAL A 125 -17.46 18.02 9.35
N GLN A 126 -18.11 18.70 10.34
CA GLN A 126 -17.66 18.57 11.72
C GLN A 126 -18.26 17.31 12.38
N PRO A 127 -17.56 16.67 13.34
CA PRO A 127 -18.08 15.49 14.04
C PRO A 127 -19.48 15.69 14.63
N GLU A 128 -19.79 16.90 15.13
CA GLU A 128 -21.05 17.27 15.75
C GLU A 128 -22.22 17.37 14.75
N GLU A 129 -21.92 17.47 13.45
CA GLU A 129 -22.92 17.48 12.38
C GLU A 129 -23.37 16.08 11.97
N ILE A 130 -22.61 15.06 12.36
CA ILE A 130 -22.94 13.66 12.09
C ILE A 130 -23.93 13.17 13.14
N THR A 131 -25.05 12.63 12.68
CA THR A 131 -26.06 12.06 13.57
C THR A 131 -26.23 10.57 13.35
N SER A 132 -26.69 9.86 14.39
CA SER A 132 -26.93 8.43 14.36
C SER A 132 -28.11 8.08 15.27
N PRO A 133 -28.88 7.01 14.98
CA PRO A 133 -29.84 6.46 15.93
C PRO A 133 -29.20 5.91 17.21
N LEU A 134 -27.88 5.63 17.17
CA LEU A 134 -27.10 5.10 18.29
C LEU A 134 -26.23 6.19 18.90
N VAL A 135 -25.85 6.02 20.17
CA VAL A 135 -24.85 6.87 20.80
C VAL A 135 -23.47 6.56 20.20
N LEU A 136 -22.82 7.56 19.66
CA LEU A 136 -21.51 7.42 19.02
C LEU A 136 -20.40 7.70 20.04
N PRO A 137 -19.32 6.90 20.05
CA PRO A 137 -18.12 7.23 20.81
C PRO A 137 -17.37 8.39 20.15
N GLU A 138 -16.77 9.28 20.95
CA GLU A 138 -16.07 10.45 20.43
C GLU A 138 -14.76 10.11 19.72
N THR A 139 -13.99 9.16 20.23
CA THR A 139 -12.61 8.89 19.75
C THR A 139 -12.31 7.40 19.52
N SER A 140 -13.11 6.48 20.04
CA SER A 140 -12.88 5.04 19.81
C SER A 140 -13.42 4.58 18.47
N LEU A 141 -13.12 3.33 18.12
CA LEU A 141 -13.63 2.69 16.91
C LEU A 141 -15.15 2.64 16.91
N LEU A 142 -15.74 2.95 15.77
CA LEU A 142 -17.17 2.77 15.52
C LEU A 142 -17.47 1.30 15.21
N GLN A 143 -18.62 0.82 15.68
CA GLN A 143 -19.12 -0.50 15.34
C GLN A 143 -19.36 -0.56 13.81
N PRO A 144 -18.76 -1.49 13.06
CA PRO A 144 -19.04 -1.65 11.63
C PRO A 144 -20.54 -1.84 11.35
N GLY A 145 -21.02 -1.20 10.29
CA GLY A 145 -22.44 -1.22 9.93
C GLY A 145 -23.30 -0.23 10.71
N THR A 146 -22.75 0.61 11.60
CA THR A 146 -23.51 1.67 12.27
C THR A 146 -23.95 2.71 11.23
N LEU A 147 -25.25 3.03 11.21
CA LEU A 147 -25.79 4.06 10.33
C LEU A 147 -25.40 5.44 10.83
N LEU A 148 -24.74 6.22 9.97
CA LEU A 148 -24.49 7.65 10.14
C LEU A 148 -25.30 8.44 9.11
N ILE A 149 -25.88 9.55 9.54
CA ILE A 149 -26.62 10.50 8.72
C ILE A 149 -25.73 11.76 8.62
N ILE A 150 -25.20 12.02 7.44
CA ILE A 150 -24.13 13.00 7.21
C ILE A 150 -24.62 14.07 6.23
N PRO A 151 -24.45 15.38 6.51
CA PRO A 151 -24.76 16.44 5.56
C PRO A 151 -23.97 16.28 4.28
N ARG A 152 -24.61 16.42 3.11
CA ARG A 152 -23.93 16.39 1.81
C ARG A 152 -23.23 17.72 1.56
N ARG A 153 -21.88 17.71 1.54
CA ARG A 153 -21.07 18.90 1.25
C ARG A 153 -20.23 18.75 -0.01
N LEU A 154 -19.79 17.54 -0.30
CA LEU A 154 -18.94 17.24 -1.45
C LEU A 154 -19.78 17.06 -2.71
N ALA A 155 -19.43 17.81 -3.78
CA ALA A 155 -20.11 17.75 -5.06
C ALA A 155 -19.34 16.93 -6.11
N ASN A 156 -18.02 17.08 -6.14
CA ASN A 156 -17.15 16.46 -7.16
C ASN A 156 -16.13 15.57 -6.47
N THR A 157 -16.28 14.26 -6.62
CA THR A 157 -15.37 13.26 -6.05
C THR A 157 -15.02 12.22 -7.12
N THR A 158 -14.02 11.39 -6.86
CA THR A 158 -13.79 10.18 -7.63
C THR A 158 -14.99 9.23 -7.54
N SER A 159 -14.98 8.16 -8.36
CA SER A 159 -16.02 7.13 -8.26
C SER A 159 -16.05 6.51 -6.86
N ALA A 160 -17.25 6.26 -6.35
CA ALA A 160 -17.49 5.51 -5.11
C ALA A 160 -17.38 3.98 -5.29
N THR A 161 -17.02 3.51 -6.48
CA THR A 161 -16.88 2.08 -6.76
C THR A 161 -15.70 1.50 -5.99
N ARG A 162 -15.98 0.51 -5.15
CA ARG A 162 -14.96 -0.22 -4.40
C ARG A 162 -14.29 -1.24 -5.30
N LEU A 163 -12.96 -1.25 -5.30
CA LEU A 163 -12.16 -2.14 -6.17
C LEU A 163 -11.88 -3.48 -5.50
N LEU A 164 -11.37 -3.45 -4.28
CA LEU A 164 -11.04 -4.62 -3.47
C LEU A 164 -11.43 -4.38 -2.02
N PRO A 165 -11.80 -5.43 -1.26
CA PRO A 165 -11.95 -5.34 0.19
C PRO A 165 -10.59 -5.14 0.88
N ASP A 166 -10.59 -4.61 2.09
CA ASP A 166 -9.36 -4.31 2.85
C ASP A 166 -8.53 -5.58 3.11
N SER A 167 -9.20 -6.71 3.34
CA SER A 167 -8.56 -8.02 3.56
C SER A 167 -7.78 -8.55 2.35
N GLU A 168 -8.05 -8.07 1.16
CA GLU A 168 -7.32 -8.45 -0.05
C GLU A 168 -6.19 -7.45 -0.39
N LEU A 169 -6.09 -6.35 0.33
CA LEU A 169 -4.94 -5.46 0.27
C LEU A 169 -3.89 -5.85 1.30
N VAL A 170 -4.27 -5.99 2.58
CA VAL A 170 -3.34 -6.33 3.65
C VAL A 170 -3.09 -7.84 3.72
N TYR A 171 -1.98 -8.25 4.34
CA TYR A 171 -1.68 -9.64 4.63
C TYR A 171 -2.62 -10.13 5.73
N SER A 172 -3.78 -10.63 5.32
CA SER A 172 -4.87 -11.09 6.18
C SER A 172 -4.89 -12.61 6.30
N PRO A 173 -5.73 -13.20 7.15
CA PRO A 173 -5.90 -14.65 7.23
C PRO A 173 -6.18 -15.32 5.87
N SER A 174 -6.81 -14.62 4.92
CA SER A 174 -7.04 -15.14 3.56
C SER A 174 -5.74 -15.42 2.78
N SER A 175 -4.62 -14.83 3.21
CA SER A 175 -3.32 -14.94 2.50
C SER A 175 -2.43 -16.06 3.04
N ILE A 176 -2.68 -16.59 4.25
CA ILE A 176 -1.76 -17.48 4.97
C ILE A 176 -1.51 -18.79 4.20
N ASP A 177 -2.56 -19.38 3.63
CA ASP A 177 -2.50 -20.67 2.95
C ASP A 177 -2.26 -20.53 1.42
N PHE A 178 -1.92 -19.32 0.95
CA PHE A 178 -1.66 -19.10 -0.47
C PHE A 178 -0.22 -19.47 -0.84
N ASP A 179 -0.05 -20.59 -1.53
CA ASP A 179 1.24 -21.05 -2.04
C ASP A 179 1.64 -20.27 -3.29
N ILE A 180 2.45 -19.24 -3.09
CA ILE A 180 2.90 -18.32 -4.15
C ILE A 180 3.80 -19.05 -5.15
N GLU A 181 4.70 -19.91 -4.68
CA GLU A 181 5.66 -20.61 -5.53
C GLU A 181 4.95 -21.61 -6.45
N ALA A 182 4.03 -22.40 -5.90
CA ALA A 182 3.21 -23.30 -6.69
C ALA A 182 2.34 -22.55 -7.71
N TYR A 183 1.74 -21.43 -7.31
CA TYR A 183 0.92 -20.63 -8.20
C TYR A 183 1.72 -20.05 -9.37
N VAL A 184 2.85 -19.40 -9.09
CA VAL A 184 3.73 -18.79 -10.11
C VAL A 184 4.30 -19.86 -11.05
N SER A 185 4.71 -21.01 -10.50
CA SER A 185 5.20 -22.14 -11.30
C SER A 185 4.12 -22.69 -12.24
N GLN A 186 2.88 -22.82 -11.75
CA GLN A 186 1.75 -23.30 -12.56
C GLN A 186 1.34 -22.27 -13.64
N ALA A 187 1.38 -20.98 -13.35
CA ALA A 187 1.09 -19.92 -14.30
C ALA A 187 2.07 -19.90 -15.48
N GLY A 188 3.35 -20.17 -15.23
CA GLY A 188 4.37 -20.40 -16.26
C GLY A 188 4.77 -19.16 -17.06
N GLY A 189 4.38 -17.95 -16.64
CA GLY A 189 4.77 -16.70 -17.28
C GLY A 189 6.22 -16.29 -16.95
N TYR A 190 6.59 -15.08 -17.32
CA TYR A 190 7.96 -14.54 -17.15
C TYR A 190 8.44 -14.63 -15.70
N LEU A 191 7.56 -14.33 -14.74
CA LEU A 191 7.87 -14.36 -13.30
C LEU A 191 8.38 -15.73 -12.84
N SER A 192 7.91 -16.84 -13.43
CA SER A 192 8.30 -18.19 -13.06
C SER A 192 9.78 -18.51 -13.35
N GLN A 193 10.38 -17.78 -14.30
CA GLN A 193 11.78 -17.95 -14.70
C GLN A 193 12.67 -16.82 -14.23
N TYR A 194 12.07 -15.73 -13.73
CA TYR A 194 12.79 -14.54 -13.30
C TYR A 194 13.62 -14.79 -12.05
N ARG A 195 14.84 -14.26 -12.06
CA ARG A 195 15.74 -14.28 -10.91
C ARG A 195 16.48 -12.96 -10.81
N GLU A 196 16.63 -12.48 -9.60
CA GLU A 196 17.32 -11.23 -9.28
C GLU A 196 18.37 -11.46 -8.20
N TRP A 197 19.50 -10.77 -8.29
CA TRP A 197 20.53 -10.79 -7.26
C TRP A 197 20.21 -9.76 -6.19
N LEU A 198 19.91 -10.24 -5.00
CA LEU A 198 19.71 -9.41 -3.81
C LEU A 198 20.90 -9.57 -2.86
N GLY A 199 21.32 -8.47 -2.22
CA GLY A 199 22.52 -8.45 -1.39
C GLY A 199 22.52 -9.47 -0.25
N THR A 200 21.35 -9.77 0.32
CA THR A 200 21.20 -10.71 1.45
C THR A 200 20.88 -12.14 1.04
N THR A 201 20.03 -12.34 0.04
CA THR A 201 19.54 -13.67 -0.36
C THR A 201 20.19 -14.19 -1.63
N GLN A 202 21.06 -13.40 -2.24
CA GLN A 202 21.76 -13.73 -3.51
C GLN A 202 20.74 -13.92 -4.65
N TRP A 203 20.88 -14.96 -5.46
CA TRP A 203 19.94 -15.26 -6.56
C TRP A 203 18.59 -15.71 -6.01
N THR A 204 17.64 -14.81 -6.04
CA THR A 204 16.29 -14.99 -5.51
C THR A 204 15.29 -15.07 -6.67
N SER A 205 14.39 -16.04 -6.64
CA SER A 205 13.36 -16.22 -7.67
C SER A 205 12.30 -15.12 -7.59
N GLY A 206 11.57 -14.89 -8.70
CA GLY A 206 10.46 -13.93 -8.72
C GLY A 206 9.38 -14.25 -7.69
N ALA A 207 9.04 -15.52 -7.50
CA ALA A 207 8.06 -15.96 -6.50
C ALA A 207 8.54 -15.65 -5.06
N GLU A 208 9.80 -15.95 -4.74
CA GLU A 208 10.40 -15.63 -3.43
C GLU A 208 10.43 -14.12 -3.16
N ILE A 209 10.70 -13.29 -4.18
CA ILE A 209 10.68 -11.82 -4.06
C ILE A 209 9.27 -11.34 -3.73
N VAL A 210 8.24 -11.82 -4.44
CA VAL A 210 6.84 -11.47 -4.16
C VAL A 210 6.44 -11.90 -2.75
N ALA A 211 6.77 -13.13 -2.35
CA ALA A 211 6.47 -13.67 -1.03
C ALA A 211 7.11 -12.81 0.08
N ARG A 212 8.39 -12.52 -0.08
CA ARG A 212 9.18 -11.72 0.87
C ARG A 212 8.61 -10.31 1.02
N VAL A 213 8.44 -9.59 -0.10
CA VAL A 213 7.94 -8.20 -0.04
C VAL A 213 6.52 -8.15 0.51
N GLY A 214 5.65 -9.10 0.14
CA GLY A 214 4.30 -9.20 0.69
C GLY A 214 4.31 -9.39 2.21
N LEU A 215 5.10 -10.33 2.71
CA LEU A 215 5.19 -10.63 4.13
C LEU A 215 5.84 -9.49 4.93
N GLU A 216 6.99 -8.98 4.47
CA GLU A 216 7.75 -7.93 5.18
C GLU A 216 6.99 -6.60 5.24
N ASN A 217 6.08 -6.33 4.30
CA ASN A 217 5.30 -5.10 4.24
C ASN A 217 3.81 -5.29 4.57
N SER A 218 3.42 -6.49 5.02
CA SER A 218 2.03 -6.81 5.38
C SER A 218 1.03 -6.58 4.23
N ILE A 219 1.43 -6.83 2.99
CA ILE A 219 0.60 -6.72 1.78
C ILE A 219 0.24 -8.12 1.25
N ASN A 220 -1.01 -8.30 0.82
CA ASN A 220 -1.48 -9.56 0.26
C ASN A 220 -0.70 -9.90 -1.03
N PRO A 221 -0.02 -11.05 -1.11
CA PRO A 221 0.76 -11.44 -2.28
C PRO A 221 -0.09 -11.63 -3.55
N ARG A 222 -1.38 -11.99 -3.42
CA ARG A 222 -2.30 -12.04 -4.56
C ARG A 222 -2.43 -10.68 -5.23
N LEU A 223 -2.47 -9.59 -4.43
CA LEU A 223 -2.50 -8.24 -4.98
C LEU A 223 -1.23 -7.91 -5.76
N LEU A 224 -0.06 -8.25 -5.23
CA LEU A 224 1.22 -8.01 -5.91
C LEU A 224 1.29 -8.77 -7.25
N LEU A 225 0.82 -10.02 -7.28
CA LEU A 225 0.72 -10.79 -8.52
C LEU A 225 -0.30 -10.19 -9.50
N ALA A 226 -1.46 -9.72 -9.02
CA ALA A 226 -2.46 -9.06 -9.87
C ALA A 226 -1.94 -7.76 -10.49
N LEU A 227 -1.17 -6.97 -9.74
CA LEU A 227 -0.52 -5.76 -10.23
C LEU A 227 0.53 -6.07 -11.30
N LEU A 228 1.36 -7.10 -11.09
CA LEU A 228 2.35 -7.56 -12.07
C LEU A 228 1.68 -8.06 -13.36
N GLU A 229 0.60 -8.82 -13.24
CA GLU A 229 -0.14 -9.29 -14.40
C GLU A 229 -0.82 -8.14 -15.15
N TYR A 230 -1.46 -7.22 -14.43
CA TYR A 230 -2.16 -6.09 -15.02
C TYR A 230 -1.23 -5.15 -15.78
N GLN A 231 -0.05 -4.84 -15.23
CA GLN A 231 0.83 -3.82 -15.77
C GLN A 231 1.83 -4.35 -16.81
N SER A 232 2.27 -5.59 -16.67
CA SER A 232 3.34 -6.15 -17.51
C SER A 232 3.13 -7.59 -17.98
N GLY A 233 2.01 -8.24 -17.60
CA GLY A 233 1.72 -9.61 -18.01
C GLY A 233 2.72 -10.65 -17.48
N TRP A 234 3.42 -10.36 -16.38
CA TRP A 234 4.52 -11.21 -15.91
C TRP A 234 4.10 -12.57 -15.36
N VAL A 235 2.85 -12.70 -14.88
CA VAL A 235 2.40 -13.93 -14.20
C VAL A 235 2.06 -15.01 -15.21
N TYR A 236 1.29 -14.69 -16.26
CA TYR A 236 0.87 -15.65 -17.29
C TYR A 236 1.50 -15.38 -18.66
N GLY A 237 2.03 -14.20 -18.89
CA GLY A 237 2.59 -13.76 -20.16
C GLY A 237 4.10 -13.50 -20.09
N GLN A 238 4.53 -12.64 -20.98
CA GLN A 238 5.91 -12.17 -21.13
C GLN A 238 5.89 -10.65 -21.25
N PRO A 239 6.92 -9.91 -20.78
CA PRO A 239 7.01 -8.48 -21.02
C PRO A 239 7.09 -8.20 -22.53
N ASP A 240 6.34 -7.20 -22.99
CA ASP A 240 6.33 -6.80 -24.42
C ASP A 240 7.61 -6.09 -24.86
N ASN A 241 8.33 -5.51 -23.91
CA ASN A 241 9.52 -4.71 -24.18
C ASN A 241 10.42 -4.60 -22.93
N ALA A 242 11.64 -4.10 -23.13
CA ALA A 242 12.62 -3.92 -22.05
C ALA A 242 12.14 -2.99 -20.92
N MET A 243 11.25 -2.03 -21.19
CA MET A 243 10.70 -1.17 -20.13
C MET A 243 9.79 -1.95 -19.18
N GLN A 244 9.01 -2.88 -19.69
CA GLN A 244 8.19 -3.79 -18.84
C GLN A 244 9.04 -4.87 -18.16
N GLU A 245 10.21 -5.20 -18.73
CA GLU A 245 11.18 -6.10 -18.10
C GLU A 245 11.90 -5.41 -16.94
N ASP A 246 12.39 -4.19 -17.13
CA ASP A 246 13.13 -3.46 -16.10
C ASP A 246 12.20 -2.81 -15.05
N TYR A 247 10.99 -2.40 -15.46
CA TYR A 247 10.03 -1.65 -14.63
C TYR A 247 8.62 -2.28 -14.67
N PRO A 248 8.45 -3.51 -14.17
CA PRO A 248 7.20 -4.26 -14.32
C PRO A 248 5.98 -3.62 -13.66
N LEU A 249 6.18 -2.70 -12.73
CA LEU A 249 5.11 -1.97 -12.03
C LEU A 249 5.05 -0.48 -12.41
N GLY A 250 5.71 -0.09 -13.51
CA GLY A 250 5.55 1.20 -14.16
C GLY A 250 6.27 2.38 -13.52
N MET A 251 7.05 2.17 -12.45
CA MET A 251 7.88 3.23 -11.87
C MET A 251 9.21 3.33 -12.61
N ILE A 252 9.26 4.23 -13.61
CA ILE A 252 10.42 4.42 -14.49
C ILE A 252 11.42 5.35 -13.81
N ASP A 253 12.37 4.76 -13.10
CA ASP A 253 13.52 5.42 -12.46
C ASP A 253 14.67 4.42 -12.40
N LEU A 254 15.88 4.82 -12.81
CA LEU A 254 17.06 3.95 -12.86
C LEU A 254 17.39 3.32 -11.50
N SER A 255 17.08 3.99 -10.39
CA SER A 255 17.27 3.46 -9.04
C SER A 255 16.19 2.47 -8.61
N LYS A 256 15.16 2.27 -9.43
CA LYS A 256 14.00 1.40 -9.18
C LYS A 256 13.86 0.28 -10.21
N ALA A 257 14.91 0.04 -11.01
CA ALA A 257 14.91 -1.09 -11.93
C ALA A 257 14.97 -2.43 -11.18
N GLY A 258 14.31 -3.45 -11.72
CA GLY A 258 14.21 -4.79 -11.15
C GLY A 258 12.98 -5.00 -10.27
N LEU A 259 12.59 -6.26 -10.13
CA LEU A 259 11.34 -6.66 -9.47
C LEU A 259 11.28 -6.24 -8.01
N TYR A 260 12.37 -6.47 -7.26
CA TYR A 260 12.41 -6.15 -5.83
C TYR A 260 12.20 -4.65 -5.58
N ALA A 261 12.94 -3.79 -6.28
CA ALA A 261 12.84 -2.35 -6.11
C ALA A 261 11.46 -1.80 -6.54
N GLN A 262 10.88 -2.35 -7.60
CA GLN A 262 9.53 -2.02 -8.07
C GLN A 262 8.48 -2.40 -7.03
N LEU A 263 8.55 -3.60 -6.48
CA LEU A 263 7.61 -4.06 -5.45
C LEU A 263 7.72 -3.25 -4.17
N VAL A 264 8.95 -2.97 -3.68
CA VAL A 264 9.16 -2.14 -2.48
C VAL A 264 8.58 -0.74 -2.67
N TRP A 265 8.79 -0.13 -3.82
CA TRP A 265 8.19 1.16 -4.14
C TRP A 265 6.64 1.09 -4.15
N THR A 266 6.08 0.05 -4.75
CA THR A 266 4.63 -0.18 -4.83
C THR A 266 3.99 -0.36 -3.46
N VAL A 267 4.54 -1.24 -2.61
CA VAL A 267 3.96 -1.49 -1.28
C VAL A 267 4.04 -0.26 -0.37
N ASN A 268 5.08 0.57 -0.52
CA ASN A 268 5.16 1.84 0.20
C ASN A 268 4.01 2.78 -0.19
N HIS A 269 3.67 2.89 -1.49
CA HIS A 269 2.58 3.75 -1.93
C HIS A 269 1.20 3.17 -1.58
N LEU A 270 1.04 1.85 -1.63
CA LEU A 270 -0.17 1.19 -1.12
C LEU A 270 -0.36 1.48 0.37
N SER A 271 0.70 1.39 1.16
CA SER A 271 0.66 1.67 2.61
C SER A 271 0.35 3.14 2.90
N ILE A 272 0.96 4.10 2.17
CA ILE A 272 0.65 5.53 2.29
C ILE A 272 -0.84 5.79 2.04
N GLY A 273 -1.40 5.22 0.97
CA GLY A 273 -2.83 5.37 0.66
C GLY A 273 -3.74 4.75 1.72
N TYR A 274 -3.43 3.52 2.14
CA TYR A 274 -4.21 2.77 3.12
C TYR A 274 -4.27 3.45 4.48
N TYR A 275 -3.11 3.75 5.06
CA TYR A 275 -3.03 4.35 6.38
C TYR A 275 -3.43 5.82 6.38
N GLY A 276 -3.05 6.58 5.34
CA GLY A 276 -3.47 7.97 5.20
C GLY A 276 -4.99 8.14 5.14
N TRP A 277 -5.70 7.22 4.49
CA TRP A 277 -7.16 7.20 4.50
C TRP A 277 -7.73 6.87 5.88
N ARG A 278 -7.17 5.86 6.54
CA ARG A 278 -7.62 5.44 7.87
C ARG A 278 -7.36 6.46 8.96
N GLU A 279 -6.32 7.27 8.80
CA GLU A 279 -5.99 8.38 9.71
C GLU A 279 -6.72 9.69 9.35
N GLY A 280 -7.37 9.75 8.17
CA GLY A 280 -8.00 10.97 7.67
C GLY A 280 -7.02 12.02 7.13
N THR A 281 -5.75 11.67 6.96
CA THR A 281 -4.73 12.57 6.41
C THR A 281 -4.72 12.62 4.89
N MET A 282 -5.33 11.64 4.23
CA MET A 282 -5.45 11.56 2.78
C MET A 282 -6.92 11.61 2.37
N THR A 283 -7.33 12.71 1.77
CA THR A 283 -8.68 12.90 1.22
C THR A 283 -8.68 13.27 -0.25
N GLU A 284 -7.49 13.53 -0.81
CA GLU A 284 -7.26 13.91 -2.20
C GLU A 284 -6.07 13.13 -2.75
N ILE A 285 -6.07 12.91 -4.06
CA ILE A 285 -4.96 12.32 -4.79
C ILE A 285 -4.50 13.25 -5.90
N GLN A 286 -3.18 13.31 -6.14
CA GLN A 286 -2.59 14.01 -7.26
C GLN A 286 -2.07 13.00 -8.28
N PHE A 287 -2.43 13.22 -9.55
CA PHE A 287 -1.98 12.41 -10.67
C PHE A 287 -0.65 12.88 -11.24
N ARG A 288 -0.01 12.07 -12.05
CA ARG A 288 1.27 12.43 -12.70
C ARG A 288 1.20 13.63 -13.63
N ASP A 289 0.03 13.94 -14.19
CA ASP A 289 -0.22 15.13 -15.01
C ASP A 289 -0.46 16.40 -14.16
N GLY A 290 -0.38 16.30 -12.83
CA GLY A 290 -0.55 17.40 -11.89
C GLY A 290 -2.01 17.70 -11.52
N VAL A 291 -2.98 17.00 -12.10
CA VAL A 291 -4.39 17.12 -11.72
C VAL A 291 -4.61 16.57 -10.32
N THR A 292 -5.48 17.19 -9.53
CA THR A 292 -5.87 16.71 -8.20
C THR A 292 -7.35 16.32 -8.21
N ALA A 293 -7.70 15.22 -7.54
CA ALA A 293 -9.08 14.79 -7.36
C ALA A 293 -9.39 14.49 -5.90
N ARG A 294 -10.56 14.91 -5.43
CA ARG A 294 -11.12 14.57 -4.12
C ARG A 294 -11.62 13.12 -4.16
N LEU A 295 -11.22 12.31 -3.21
CA LEU A 295 -11.68 10.92 -3.08
C LEU A 295 -13.14 10.85 -2.65
N ALA A 296 -13.89 9.88 -3.14
CA ALA A 296 -15.24 9.62 -2.66
C ALA A 296 -15.19 9.17 -1.19
N PRO A 297 -15.98 9.81 -0.30
CA PRO A 297 -15.79 9.67 1.15
C PRO A 297 -16.23 8.31 1.72
N ASP A 298 -16.99 7.52 0.96
CA ASP A 298 -17.52 6.20 1.32
C ASP A 298 -16.67 5.03 0.84
N LEU A 299 -15.50 5.31 0.24
CA LEU A 299 -14.54 4.28 -0.14
C LEU A 299 -13.96 3.55 1.07
N ASN A 300 -13.58 2.29 0.88
CA ASN A 300 -12.77 1.55 1.84
C ASN A 300 -11.27 1.83 1.65
N ALA A 301 -10.49 1.60 2.68
CA ALA A 301 -9.06 1.92 2.69
C ALA A 301 -8.27 1.16 1.61
N GLY A 302 -8.64 -0.10 1.32
CA GLY A 302 -8.03 -0.89 0.26
C GLY A 302 -8.21 -0.28 -1.12
N THR A 303 -9.42 0.22 -1.42
CA THR A 303 -9.68 0.92 -2.69
C THR A 303 -8.90 2.23 -2.78
N VAL A 304 -8.84 3.00 -1.70
CA VAL A 304 -8.07 4.27 -1.69
C VAL A 304 -6.59 4.01 -1.89
N ALA A 305 -6.03 2.98 -1.26
CA ALA A 305 -4.64 2.58 -1.46
C ALA A 305 -4.32 2.31 -2.94
N LEU A 306 -5.22 1.58 -3.62
CA LEU A 306 -5.09 1.30 -5.05
C LEU A 306 -5.23 2.57 -5.91
N GLN A 307 -6.24 3.39 -5.64
CA GLN A 307 -6.44 4.64 -6.36
C GLN A 307 -5.24 5.58 -6.21
N TYR A 308 -4.69 5.70 -5.00
CA TYR A 308 -3.49 6.50 -4.75
C TYR A 308 -2.26 5.94 -5.47
N TYR A 309 -1.98 4.64 -5.33
CA TYR A 309 -0.86 4.00 -6.03
C TYR A 309 -0.95 4.19 -7.55
N LEU A 310 -2.09 3.93 -8.14
CA LEU A 310 -2.31 4.07 -9.59
C LEU A 310 -2.14 5.52 -10.06
N ALA A 311 -2.48 6.52 -9.22
CA ALA A 311 -2.25 7.93 -9.52
C ALA A 311 -0.75 8.30 -9.54
N GLN A 312 0.11 7.53 -8.83
CA GLN A 312 1.57 7.72 -8.89
C GLN A 312 2.18 7.10 -10.15
N VAL A 313 1.51 6.14 -10.77
CA VAL A 313 1.97 5.45 -11.99
C VAL A 313 1.42 6.10 -13.25
N TYR A 314 0.15 6.47 -13.26
CA TYR A 314 -0.59 6.93 -14.43
C TYR A 314 -0.96 8.41 -14.37
N ASP A 315 -1.17 9.01 -15.54
CA ASP A 315 -1.95 10.24 -15.69
C ASP A 315 -3.45 9.97 -15.45
N THR A 316 -4.26 11.01 -15.47
CA THR A 316 -5.71 10.90 -15.28
C THR A 316 -6.36 9.89 -16.24
N THR A 317 -5.94 9.85 -17.50
CA THR A 317 -6.51 8.94 -18.51
C THR A 317 -6.15 7.49 -18.22
N GLY A 318 -4.90 7.18 -17.99
CA GLY A 318 -4.43 5.84 -17.63
C GLY A 318 -5.03 5.34 -16.30
N TRP A 319 -5.20 6.26 -15.35
CA TRP A 319 -5.84 5.96 -14.07
C TRP A 319 -7.30 5.53 -14.25
N VAL A 320 -8.09 6.25 -15.08
CA VAL A 320 -9.49 5.86 -15.39
C VAL A 320 -9.52 4.48 -16.04
N GLN A 321 -8.58 4.18 -16.96
CA GLN A 321 -8.50 2.85 -17.59
C GLN A 321 -8.14 1.76 -16.56
N ALA A 322 -7.27 2.05 -15.60
CA ALA A 322 -6.91 1.09 -14.56
C ALA A 322 -8.07 0.77 -13.60
N LEU A 323 -9.04 1.68 -13.48
CA LEU A 323 -10.27 1.49 -12.70
C LEU A 323 -11.45 0.92 -13.50
N ASP A 324 -11.26 0.66 -14.80
CA ASP A 324 -12.32 0.14 -15.67
C ASP A 324 -12.88 -1.18 -15.15
N ALA A 325 -14.21 -1.31 -15.19
CA ALA A 325 -14.92 -2.45 -14.61
C ALA A 325 -14.78 -3.76 -15.41
N GLU A 326 -14.35 -3.69 -16.68
CA GLU A 326 -14.21 -4.86 -17.55
C GLU A 326 -12.74 -5.25 -17.76
N ASN A 327 -11.85 -4.26 -17.91
CA ASN A 327 -10.47 -4.46 -18.33
C ASN A 327 -9.44 -3.89 -17.32
N GLY A 328 -9.87 -3.34 -16.19
CA GLY A 328 -9.02 -2.74 -15.19
C GLY A 328 -8.37 -3.75 -14.24
N LEU A 329 -7.82 -3.22 -13.16
CA LEU A 329 -7.12 -4.01 -12.14
C LEU A 329 -8.06 -4.96 -11.38
N ALA A 330 -9.25 -4.50 -10.98
CA ALA A 330 -10.19 -5.33 -10.20
C ALA A 330 -10.65 -6.58 -10.96
N PRO A 331 -11.13 -6.50 -12.23
CA PRO A 331 -11.43 -7.69 -13.00
C PRO A 331 -10.18 -8.56 -13.29
N THR A 332 -8.99 -7.98 -13.40
CA THR A 332 -7.75 -8.77 -13.48
C THR A 332 -7.54 -9.59 -12.22
N PHE A 333 -7.68 -8.98 -11.04
CA PHE A 333 -7.60 -9.68 -9.77
C PHE A 333 -8.63 -10.81 -9.66
N GLU A 334 -9.89 -10.54 -10.03
CA GLU A 334 -10.97 -11.53 -9.98
C GLU A 334 -10.73 -12.70 -10.95
N ARG A 335 -10.22 -12.44 -12.14
CA ARG A 335 -9.84 -13.47 -13.11
C ARG A 335 -8.74 -14.40 -12.58
N LEU A 336 -7.77 -13.86 -11.84
CA LEU A 336 -6.64 -14.63 -11.31
C LEU A 336 -7.03 -15.44 -10.08
N PHE A 337 -7.80 -14.85 -9.17
CA PHE A 337 -7.99 -15.39 -7.82
C PHE A 337 -9.45 -15.62 -7.43
N GLY A 338 -10.40 -15.37 -8.34
CA GLY A 338 -11.83 -15.43 -8.05
C GLY A 338 -12.31 -14.20 -7.27
N ASN A 339 -13.60 -14.17 -6.95
CA ASN A 339 -14.24 -13.01 -6.35
C ASN A 339 -13.65 -12.66 -4.97
N PRO A 340 -13.04 -11.47 -4.83
CA PRO A 340 -12.39 -11.07 -3.58
C PRO A 340 -13.39 -10.81 -2.44
N TRP A 341 -14.61 -10.36 -2.77
CA TRP A 341 -15.63 -10.03 -1.80
C TRP A 341 -16.19 -11.28 -1.10
N VAL A 342 -16.24 -12.41 -1.81
CA VAL A 342 -16.63 -13.69 -1.23
C VAL A 342 -15.61 -14.14 -0.18
N ARG A 343 -14.30 -14.03 -0.47
CA ARG A 343 -13.25 -14.36 0.51
C ARG A 343 -13.28 -13.41 1.71
N ALA A 344 -13.58 -12.13 1.48
CA ALA A 344 -13.65 -11.14 2.55
C ALA A 344 -14.72 -11.46 3.60
N MET A 345 -15.83 -12.11 3.22
CA MET A 345 -16.87 -12.48 4.15
C MET A 345 -16.40 -13.41 5.29
N ASP A 346 -15.34 -14.16 5.06
CA ASP A 346 -14.79 -15.10 6.04
C ASP A 346 -13.77 -14.45 6.99
N VAL A 347 -13.24 -13.26 6.64
CA VAL A 347 -12.14 -12.62 7.39
C VAL A 347 -12.42 -11.19 7.83
N GLU A 348 -13.40 -10.51 7.25
CA GLU A 348 -13.81 -9.17 7.67
C GLU A 348 -14.92 -9.23 8.72
N PRO A 349 -14.94 -8.33 9.70
CA PRO A 349 -14.11 -7.14 9.82
C PRO A 349 -12.68 -7.45 10.32
N LEU A 350 -11.67 -6.83 9.72
CA LEU A 350 -10.25 -6.97 10.13
C LEU A 350 -9.98 -6.43 11.55
N TYR A 351 -10.82 -5.49 11.99
CA TYR A 351 -10.75 -4.88 13.31
C TYR A 351 -12.08 -5.15 14.03
N PRO A 352 -12.12 -6.11 14.96
CA PRO A 352 -13.32 -6.33 15.74
C PRO A 352 -13.63 -5.08 16.58
N PRO A 353 -14.93 -4.75 16.78
CA PRO A 353 -15.34 -3.51 17.44
C PRO A 353 -14.99 -3.44 18.92
N ASP A 354 -14.73 -4.58 19.55
CA ASP A 354 -14.28 -4.71 20.94
C ASP A 354 -12.75 -4.74 21.08
N LEU A 355 -12.01 -4.47 19.98
CA LEU A 355 -10.58 -4.41 20.01
C LEU A 355 -10.11 -3.32 20.98
N THR A 356 -9.45 -3.74 22.05
CA THR A 356 -8.78 -2.84 22.99
C THR A 356 -7.29 -2.96 22.85
N GLN A 357 -6.61 -1.81 22.80
CA GLN A 357 -5.15 -1.82 22.77
C GLN A 357 -4.62 -2.23 24.14
N PRO A 358 -3.81 -3.30 24.24
CA PRO A 358 -3.15 -3.63 25.50
C PRO A 358 -2.14 -2.53 25.87
N PRO A 359 -1.80 -2.38 27.15
CA PRO A 359 -0.76 -1.46 27.56
C PRO A 359 0.56 -1.87 26.92
N ILE A 360 1.04 -1.04 25.99
CA ILE A 360 2.31 -1.27 25.29
C ILE A 360 3.38 -0.44 26.01
N ILE A 361 4.45 -1.10 26.42
CA ILE A 361 5.66 -0.44 26.93
C ILE A 361 6.80 -0.67 25.95
N LEU A 362 7.70 0.30 25.87
CA LEU A 362 8.90 0.13 25.06
C LEU A 362 9.75 -1.02 25.64
N PRO A 363 10.35 -1.88 24.81
CA PRO A 363 11.18 -3.01 25.25
C PRO A 363 12.57 -2.57 25.76
N PHE A 364 12.69 -1.33 26.19
CA PHE A 364 13.92 -0.70 26.63
C PHE A 364 13.85 -0.34 28.10
N LEU A 365 14.98 -0.38 28.77
CA LEU A 365 15.08 0.03 30.16
C LEU A 365 14.81 1.53 30.30
N ILE A 366 14.02 1.90 31.29
CA ILE A 366 13.74 3.31 31.61
C ILE A 366 15.05 4.04 31.91
N GLY A 367 15.24 5.22 31.33
CA GLY A 367 16.43 6.06 31.52
C GLY A 367 17.59 5.75 30.57
N GLN A 368 17.45 4.78 29.66
CA GLN A 368 18.40 4.56 28.58
C GLN A 368 17.96 5.28 27.28
N ALA A 369 18.91 5.97 26.66
CA ALA A 369 18.70 6.58 25.35
C ALA A 369 18.99 5.54 24.26
N TRP A 370 18.05 5.39 23.33
CA TRP A 370 18.14 4.50 22.17
C TRP A 370 17.91 5.31 20.89
N SER A 371 18.75 5.08 19.89
CA SER A 371 18.53 5.68 18.59
C SER A 371 17.62 4.79 17.75
N TYR A 372 16.51 5.35 17.28
CA TYR A 372 15.65 4.70 16.30
C TYR A 372 16.31 4.84 14.92
N THR A 373 16.73 3.74 14.33
CA THR A 373 17.47 3.71 13.07
C THR A 373 16.62 3.20 11.89
N GLY A 374 15.43 2.68 12.17
CA GLY A 374 14.48 2.21 11.15
C GLY A 374 13.38 1.35 11.75
N GLY A 375 12.21 1.32 11.09
CA GLY A 375 11.10 0.44 11.44
C GLY A 375 11.33 -1.01 11.01
N PRO A 376 10.45 -1.94 11.43
CA PRO A 376 10.53 -3.35 11.04
C PRO A 376 10.43 -3.57 9.53
N HIS A 377 9.81 -2.61 8.82
CA HIS A 377 9.69 -2.61 7.37
C HIS A 377 10.62 -1.57 6.71
N GLY A 378 11.49 -0.94 7.49
CA GLY A 378 12.49 0.00 7.01
C GLY A 378 13.75 -0.72 6.55
N ALA A 379 14.14 -0.52 5.32
CA ALA A 379 15.42 -1.00 4.83
C ALA A 379 16.57 -0.22 5.46
N TRP A 380 17.49 -0.92 6.09
CA TRP A 380 18.75 -0.35 6.54
C TRP A 380 19.73 -0.19 5.39
N GLU A 381 19.59 -1.03 4.39
CA GLU A 381 20.41 -1.09 3.21
C GLU A 381 19.62 -0.62 1.99
N HIS A 382 20.34 -0.19 0.97
CA HIS A 382 19.79 0.42 -0.22
C HIS A 382 18.83 -0.53 -0.99
N ASP A 383 19.02 -1.83 -0.82
CA ASP A 383 18.21 -2.91 -1.41
C ASP A 383 17.16 -3.50 -0.47
N GLY A 384 16.99 -2.90 0.71
CA GLY A 384 16.02 -3.38 1.69
C GLY A 384 16.38 -4.70 2.36
N ALA A 385 17.58 -5.17 2.14
CA ALA A 385 18.02 -6.49 2.54
C ALA A 385 18.68 -6.46 3.92
N ARG A 386 17.89 -6.74 4.96
CA ARG A 386 18.35 -7.25 6.27
C ARG A 386 17.39 -8.21 6.88
#